data_ccd28a6e5b075ad5246d817612021f67
#
_entry.id   ccd28a6e5b075ad5246d817612021f67
#
_cell.length_a   1.000
_cell.length_b   1.000
_cell.length_c   1.000
_cell.angle_alpha   90.00
_cell.angle_beta   90.00
_cell.angle_gamma   90.00
#
_symmetry.space_group_name_H-M   'P 1'
#
loop_
_entity.id
_entity.type
_entity.pdbx_description
1 polymer ?
#
loop_
_entity_poly.entity_id
_entity_poly.type
_entity_poly.pdbx_seq_one_letter_code
_entity_poly.pdbx_strand_id
1 'polypeptide(L)'
;MIIKAVKFRKDGFYSQPFAFGGEDGPAKYDPNIRYRGSLQNYLIDTGDEVILVDTGLPAGTPEEKPDETSPLYTGRDICSYMEAFAKLGYQPEQVTKILLTHKHGDHSGELRSFPNAKIYMNAEETGAEELKGIENIVPVQFTDGAYHEFPESQKIRDGVYMVKAKGHTNGNSIIIAEDDGLFYMLHGDITYVDEALYQNKLSVVFEDLAAARETMDRVRAFVRNRPTVYCGTHTPQGYENLEAKRVIDLDSPAETIPAEVNFSGLESTGKYVCSVCGYVYDPAEHDGTAFEDLPDDWKCPRCRQPKEKFNKA
;
A
#
# COMPACT_ATOMS: atom_id res chain seq x y z
N MET A 1 -19.80 12.37 4.96
CA MET A 1 -19.05 11.11 4.65
C MET A 1 -18.28 10.69 5.88
N ILE A 2 -18.14 9.38 6.15
CA ILE A 2 -17.30 8.86 7.23
C ILE A 2 -16.18 8.06 6.59
N ILE A 3 -14.92 8.39 6.90
CA ILE A 3 -13.77 7.64 6.43
C ILE A 3 -13.07 7.03 7.64
N LYS A 4 -12.75 5.74 7.58
CA LYS A 4 -12.11 4.98 8.66
C LYS A 4 -10.91 4.20 8.14
N ALA A 5 -9.89 4.04 8.97
CA ALA A 5 -8.76 3.16 8.68
C ALA A 5 -9.02 1.74 9.20
N VAL A 6 -8.82 0.74 8.33
CA VAL A 6 -8.77 -0.68 8.69
C VAL A 6 -7.32 -1.00 9.02
N LYS A 7 -6.96 -0.99 10.30
CA LYS A 7 -5.57 -1.14 10.79
C LYS A 7 -5.29 -2.59 11.14
N PHE A 8 -4.34 -3.22 10.46
CA PHE A 8 -4.05 -4.66 10.67
C PHE A 8 -2.59 -4.96 11.02
N ARG A 9 -1.62 -4.07 10.70
CA ARG A 9 -0.24 -4.17 11.20
C ARG A 9 0.26 -2.85 11.80
N LYS A 10 1.22 -2.94 12.74
CA LYS A 10 1.84 -1.79 13.42
C LYS A 10 3.29 -2.07 13.81
N ASP A 11 3.96 -1.03 14.28
CA ASP A 11 5.34 -1.11 14.78
C ASP A 11 6.33 -1.63 13.73
N GLY A 12 6.06 -1.35 12.45
CA GLY A 12 6.96 -1.58 11.33
C GLY A 12 7.94 -0.44 11.10
N PHE A 13 8.78 -0.58 10.08
CA PHE A 13 9.66 0.48 9.63
C PHE A 13 9.96 0.40 8.13
N TYR A 14 10.34 1.56 7.59
CA TYR A 14 10.94 1.70 6.26
C TYR A 14 12.25 2.47 6.39
N SER A 15 13.37 1.90 5.91
CA SER A 15 14.66 2.58 5.95
C SER A 15 14.68 3.74 4.94
N GLN A 16 15.52 4.74 5.22
CA GLN A 16 15.68 5.89 4.33
C GLN A 16 16.11 5.48 2.90
N PRO A 17 17.08 4.54 2.70
CA PRO A 17 17.39 4.00 1.38
C PRO A 17 16.18 3.44 0.64
N PHE A 18 15.29 2.72 1.32
CA PHE A 18 14.07 2.16 0.73
C PHE A 18 13.09 3.26 0.34
N ALA A 19 12.83 4.18 1.26
CA ALA A 19 11.79 5.19 1.10
C ALA A 19 12.17 6.31 0.09
N PHE A 20 13.48 6.58 -0.11
CA PHE A 20 13.98 7.74 -0.85
C PHE A 20 14.88 7.41 -2.03
N GLY A 21 15.34 6.16 -2.14
CA GLY A 21 16.42 5.77 -3.06
C GLY A 21 16.02 5.58 -4.51
N GLY A 22 14.78 5.87 -4.90
CA GLY A 22 14.27 5.53 -6.23
C GLY A 22 14.99 6.23 -7.39
N GLU A 23 15.27 7.51 -7.28
CA GLU A 23 15.95 8.29 -8.32
C GLU A 23 17.45 8.39 -8.13
N ASP A 24 17.83 8.67 -6.89
CA ASP A 24 19.23 8.97 -6.55
C ASP A 24 20.07 7.72 -6.30
N GLY A 25 19.43 6.57 -6.14
CA GLY A 25 20.02 5.32 -5.71
C GLY A 25 20.09 5.18 -4.18
N PRO A 26 19.79 3.99 -3.64
CA PRO A 26 19.70 3.75 -2.19
C PRO A 26 21.01 4.01 -1.44
N ALA A 27 22.16 3.87 -2.10
CA ALA A 27 23.48 4.10 -1.47
C ALA A 27 23.74 5.55 -1.04
N LYS A 28 22.91 6.51 -1.44
CA LYS A 28 23.01 7.92 -1.02
C LYS A 28 22.39 8.21 0.33
N TYR A 29 21.70 7.25 0.93
CA TYR A 29 20.88 7.42 2.12
C TYR A 29 21.41 6.55 3.27
N ASP A 30 21.13 6.99 4.51
CA ASP A 30 21.59 6.30 5.72
C ASP A 30 20.64 5.14 6.06
N PRO A 31 21.09 3.87 6.04
CA PRO A 31 20.26 2.73 6.38
C PRO A 31 19.86 2.65 7.86
N ASN A 32 20.50 3.44 8.73
CA ASN A 32 20.15 3.51 10.15
C ASN A 32 18.99 4.48 10.42
N ILE A 33 18.67 5.35 9.47
CA ILE A 33 17.47 6.18 9.56
C ILE A 33 16.28 5.33 9.12
N ARG A 34 15.34 5.13 10.04
CA ARG A 34 14.13 4.35 9.84
C ARG A 34 12.90 5.16 10.21
N TYR A 35 11.92 5.15 9.35
CA TYR A 35 10.63 5.80 9.52
C TYR A 35 9.60 4.78 9.99
N ARG A 36 8.60 5.21 10.77
CA ARG A 36 7.55 4.33 11.28
C ARG A 36 6.76 3.68 10.13
N GLY A 37 6.56 2.36 10.25
CA GLY A 37 5.75 1.55 9.33
C GLY A 37 4.51 0.98 9.99
N SER A 38 3.50 0.75 9.19
CA SER A 38 2.26 0.05 9.55
C SER A 38 1.60 -0.49 8.28
N LEU A 39 0.54 -1.29 8.40
CA LEU A 39 -0.36 -1.56 7.29
C LEU A 39 -1.79 -1.25 7.69
N GLN A 40 -2.42 -0.42 6.90
CA GLN A 40 -3.84 -0.09 6.94
C GLN A 40 -4.39 0.16 5.53
N ASN A 41 -5.65 -0.12 5.34
CA ASN A 41 -6.42 0.33 4.19
C ASN A 41 -7.61 1.17 4.69
N TYR A 42 -8.51 1.56 3.80
CA TYR A 42 -9.53 2.54 4.18
C TYR A 42 -10.93 2.09 3.81
N LEU A 43 -11.89 2.56 4.60
CA LEU A 43 -13.31 2.41 4.37
C LEU A 43 -13.94 3.78 4.24
N ILE A 44 -14.80 3.96 3.24
CA ILE A 44 -15.63 5.14 3.02
C ILE A 44 -17.10 4.75 3.19
N ASP A 45 -17.76 5.31 4.19
CA ASP A 45 -19.20 5.18 4.39
C ASP A 45 -19.87 6.50 3.99
N THR A 46 -20.67 6.45 2.95
CA THR A 46 -21.39 7.60 2.40
C THR A 46 -22.81 7.75 2.96
N GLY A 47 -23.20 6.84 3.86
CA GLY A 47 -24.53 6.73 4.45
C GLY A 47 -25.47 5.82 3.65
N ASP A 48 -25.30 5.76 2.34
CA ASP A 48 -26.07 4.87 1.42
C ASP A 48 -25.22 3.75 0.83
N GLU A 49 -23.90 3.86 0.86
CA GLU A 49 -22.94 2.84 0.39
C GLU A 49 -21.74 2.71 1.33
N VAL A 50 -21.21 1.49 1.42
CA VAL A 50 -19.93 1.18 2.05
C VAL A 50 -18.94 0.78 0.96
N ILE A 51 -17.86 1.54 0.85
CA ILE A 51 -16.82 1.39 -0.15
C ILE A 51 -15.50 1.08 0.56
N LEU A 52 -14.76 0.08 0.12
CA LEU A 52 -13.39 -0.13 0.55
C LEU A 52 -12.39 0.45 -0.45
N VAL A 53 -11.29 0.94 0.07
CA VAL A 53 -10.08 1.26 -0.69
C VAL A 53 -9.02 0.28 -0.24
N ASP A 54 -8.75 -0.70 -1.10
CA ASP A 54 -7.91 -1.86 -0.86
C ASP A 54 -8.43 -2.84 0.22
N THR A 55 -7.86 -4.04 0.29
CA THR A 55 -8.37 -5.14 1.13
C THR A 55 -7.27 -5.91 1.88
N GLY A 56 -6.14 -5.28 2.15
CA GLY A 56 -5.09 -5.82 3.00
C GLY A 56 -4.39 -7.07 2.48
N LEU A 57 -3.68 -7.71 3.39
CA LEU A 57 -2.95 -8.95 3.17
C LEU A 57 -3.90 -10.16 3.14
N PRO A 58 -3.56 -11.21 2.38
CA PRO A 58 -4.25 -12.49 2.46
C PRO A 58 -4.25 -13.05 3.88
N ALA A 59 -5.36 -13.70 4.27
CA ALA A 59 -5.42 -14.41 5.54
C ALA A 59 -4.29 -15.41 5.67
N GLY A 60 -3.69 -15.45 6.85
CA GLY A 60 -2.57 -16.37 7.15
C GLY A 60 -1.21 -15.93 6.60
N THR A 61 -1.08 -14.72 6.03
CA THR A 61 0.23 -14.16 5.71
C THR A 61 1.06 -14.05 7.00
N PRO A 62 2.22 -14.72 7.09
CA PRO A 62 3.02 -14.71 8.32
C PRO A 62 3.62 -13.33 8.60
N GLU A 63 3.89 -13.07 9.88
CA GLU A 63 4.71 -11.91 10.25
C GLU A 63 6.14 -12.11 9.76
N GLU A 64 6.71 -11.07 9.18
CA GLU A 64 8.13 -10.99 8.86
C GLU A 64 8.94 -10.89 10.14
N LYS A 65 10.19 -11.37 10.10
CA LYS A 65 11.15 -11.21 11.20
C LYS A 65 12.35 -10.40 10.70
N PRO A 66 12.30 -9.06 10.87
CA PRO A 66 13.37 -8.21 10.39
C PRO A 66 14.63 -8.38 11.25
N ASP A 67 15.78 -8.12 10.63
CA ASP A 67 17.06 -7.92 11.30
C ASP A 67 17.58 -6.50 11.04
N GLU A 68 18.79 -6.22 11.56
CA GLU A 68 19.42 -4.89 11.43
C GLU A 68 19.73 -4.52 9.97
N THR A 69 19.77 -5.48 9.04
CA THR A 69 20.05 -5.28 7.62
C THR A 69 18.78 -5.14 6.77
N SER A 70 17.63 -5.46 7.34
CA SER A 70 16.35 -5.40 6.64
C SER A 70 16.02 -3.98 6.20
N PRO A 71 15.70 -3.75 4.92
CA PRO A 71 15.37 -2.41 4.42
C PRO A 71 13.98 -1.94 4.84
N LEU A 72 13.11 -2.86 5.17
CA LEU A 72 11.74 -2.62 5.62
C LEU A 72 11.26 -3.74 6.55
N TYR A 73 10.24 -3.41 7.31
CA TYR A 73 9.41 -4.35 8.06
C TYR A 73 7.98 -3.82 8.05
N THR A 74 7.04 -4.60 7.56
CA THR A 74 5.64 -4.15 7.46
C THR A 74 4.93 -4.07 8.81
N GLY A 75 5.54 -4.61 9.85
CA GLY A 75 5.06 -4.56 11.23
C GLY A 75 4.49 -5.87 11.73
N ARG A 76 4.26 -5.93 13.03
CA ARG A 76 3.58 -7.05 13.68
C ARG A 76 2.07 -6.97 13.49
N ASP A 77 1.42 -8.12 13.50
CA ASP A 77 -0.03 -8.19 13.39
C ASP A 77 -0.73 -7.53 14.61
N ILE A 78 -1.70 -6.69 14.33
CA ILE A 78 -2.71 -6.27 15.31
C ILE A 78 -3.79 -7.36 15.35
N CYS A 79 -4.21 -7.81 14.17
CA CYS A 79 -5.16 -8.87 13.90
C CYS A 79 -5.22 -9.08 12.37
N SER A 80 -5.94 -10.10 11.90
CA SER A 80 -6.21 -10.26 10.47
C SER A 80 -6.96 -9.04 9.90
N TYR A 81 -6.86 -8.82 8.58
CA TYR A 81 -7.60 -7.74 7.92
C TYR A 81 -9.11 -7.83 8.19
N MET A 82 -9.70 -9.02 8.09
CA MET A 82 -11.13 -9.21 8.32
C MET A 82 -11.58 -8.93 9.75
N GLU A 83 -10.75 -9.26 10.73
CA GLU A 83 -11.01 -8.88 12.13
C GLU A 83 -10.89 -7.36 12.34
N ALA A 84 -9.92 -6.70 11.69
CA ALA A 84 -9.78 -5.25 11.72
C ALA A 84 -11.00 -4.56 11.09
N PHE A 85 -11.46 -5.07 9.95
CA PHE A 85 -12.68 -4.60 9.28
C PHE A 85 -13.92 -4.77 10.18
N ALA A 86 -14.12 -5.95 10.77
CA ALA A 86 -15.27 -6.22 11.63
C ALA A 86 -15.31 -5.30 12.87
N LYS A 87 -14.15 -4.94 13.44
CA LYS A 87 -14.04 -3.99 14.56
C LYS A 87 -14.56 -2.59 14.21
N LEU A 88 -14.67 -2.23 12.94
CA LEU A 88 -15.27 -0.96 12.52
C LEU A 88 -16.80 -0.98 12.59
N GLY A 89 -17.42 -2.14 12.84
CA GLY A 89 -18.87 -2.33 12.99
C GLY A 89 -19.61 -2.62 11.69
N TYR A 90 -18.90 -3.00 10.63
CA TYR A 90 -19.50 -3.37 9.34
C TYR A 90 -19.44 -4.88 9.11
N GLN A 91 -20.32 -5.37 8.22
CA GLN A 91 -20.32 -6.75 7.72
C GLN A 91 -19.86 -6.79 6.26
N PRO A 92 -19.16 -7.84 5.82
CA PRO A 92 -18.66 -7.97 4.44
C PRO A 92 -19.73 -7.75 3.36
N GLU A 93 -20.96 -8.19 3.64
CA GLU A 93 -22.09 -8.09 2.72
C GLU A 93 -22.59 -6.66 2.49
N GLN A 94 -22.21 -5.72 3.37
CA GLN A 94 -22.55 -4.30 3.25
C GLN A 94 -21.62 -3.57 2.26
N VAL A 95 -20.45 -4.13 1.96
CA VAL A 95 -19.50 -3.54 1.02
C VAL A 95 -20.03 -3.74 -0.40
N THR A 96 -20.32 -2.64 -1.08
CA THR A 96 -20.85 -2.64 -2.44
C THR A 96 -19.78 -2.40 -3.50
N LYS A 97 -18.70 -1.73 -3.13
CA LYS A 97 -17.56 -1.41 -4.00
C LYS A 97 -16.24 -1.60 -3.28
N ILE A 98 -15.26 -2.09 -4.01
CA ILE A 98 -13.84 -2.03 -3.64
C ILE A 98 -13.14 -1.22 -4.72
N LEU A 99 -12.45 -0.16 -4.34
CA LEU A 99 -11.59 0.64 -5.21
C LEU A 99 -10.16 0.18 -4.98
N LEU A 100 -9.65 -0.63 -5.88
CA LEU A 100 -8.31 -1.19 -5.77
C LEU A 100 -7.29 -0.21 -6.36
N THR A 101 -6.37 0.24 -5.53
CA THR A 101 -5.32 1.18 -5.96
C THR A 101 -4.37 0.53 -6.95
N HIS A 102 -3.96 -0.73 -6.69
CA HIS A 102 -3.10 -1.51 -7.56
C HIS A 102 -3.10 -3.00 -7.17
N LYS A 103 -2.41 -3.82 -7.92
CA LYS A 103 -2.47 -5.29 -7.87
C LYS A 103 -1.78 -5.97 -6.69
N HIS A 104 -0.89 -5.30 -5.93
CA HIS A 104 -0.06 -5.97 -4.92
C HIS A 104 -0.87 -6.64 -3.81
N GLY A 105 -0.30 -7.70 -3.22
CA GLY A 105 -1.01 -8.61 -2.32
C GLY A 105 -1.46 -8.00 -0.99
N ASP A 106 -0.80 -6.96 -0.52
CA ASP A 106 -1.18 -6.20 0.68
C ASP A 106 -2.28 -5.15 0.43
N HIS A 107 -2.73 -5.03 -0.83
CA HIS A 107 -3.88 -4.24 -1.25
C HIS A 107 -5.04 -5.12 -1.74
N SER A 108 -4.74 -6.29 -2.30
CA SER A 108 -5.71 -7.17 -2.98
C SER A 108 -6.00 -8.48 -2.22
N GLY A 109 -5.48 -8.67 -1.01
CA GLY A 109 -5.44 -9.97 -0.34
C GLY A 109 -6.80 -10.56 0.01
N GLU A 110 -7.74 -9.74 0.46
CA GLU A 110 -9.06 -10.18 0.93
C GLU A 110 -10.22 -9.83 -0.02
N LEU A 111 -9.95 -9.60 -1.31
CA LEU A 111 -11.00 -9.29 -2.31
C LEU A 111 -12.15 -10.31 -2.31
N ARG A 112 -11.85 -11.60 -2.08
CA ARG A 112 -12.84 -12.70 -2.06
C ARG A 112 -13.75 -12.69 -0.84
N SER A 113 -13.36 -11.97 0.20
CA SER A 113 -14.10 -11.91 1.47
C SER A 113 -15.34 -10.99 1.41
N PHE A 114 -15.53 -10.27 0.29
CA PHE A 114 -16.62 -9.30 0.11
C PHE A 114 -17.56 -9.72 -1.05
N PRO A 115 -18.55 -10.58 -0.77
CA PRO A 115 -19.31 -11.28 -1.81
C PRO A 115 -20.18 -10.37 -2.69
N ASN A 116 -20.58 -9.20 -2.18
CA ASN A 116 -21.46 -8.27 -2.90
C ASN A 116 -20.70 -7.15 -3.60
N ALA A 117 -19.38 -7.04 -3.39
CA ALA A 117 -18.60 -5.95 -3.89
C ALA A 117 -18.28 -6.08 -5.38
N LYS A 118 -18.40 -4.96 -6.12
CA LYS A 118 -17.75 -4.78 -7.42
C LYS A 118 -16.37 -4.18 -7.20
N ILE A 119 -15.35 -4.74 -7.86
CA ILE A 119 -13.96 -4.36 -7.69
C ILE A 119 -13.56 -3.45 -8.85
N TYR A 120 -13.43 -2.16 -8.58
CA TYR A 120 -13.01 -1.15 -9.56
C TYR A 120 -11.49 -1.03 -9.52
N MET A 121 -10.83 -1.21 -10.63
CA MET A 121 -9.39 -1.05 -10.76
C MET A 121 -9.01 -0.62 -12.17
N ASN A 122 -7.81 -0.06 -12.31
CA ASN A 122 -7.28 0.32 -13.61
C ASN A 122 -7.32 -0.86 -14.59
N ALA A 123 -7.88 -0.62 -15.78
CA ALA A 123 -8.01 -1.65 -16.83
C ALA A 123 -6.65 -2.26 -17.22
N GLU A 124 -5.55 -1.54 -17.07
CA GLU A 124 -4.21 -2.00 -17.42
C GLU A 124 -3.66 -3.11 -16.49
N GLU A 125 -4.27 -3.31 -15.29
CA GLU A 125 -3.85 -4.34 -14.32
C GLU A 125 -4.85 -5.48 -14.10
N THR A 126 -6.01 -5.46 -14.75
CA THR A 126 -7.04 -6.50 -14.52
C THR A 126 -6.60 -7.92 -14.88
N GLY A 127 -5.54 -8.05 -15.69
CA GLY A 127 -4.94 -9.33 -16.06
C GLY A 127 -3.75 -9.76 -15.20
N ALA A 128 -3.48 -9.07 -14.08
CA ALA A 128 -2.37 -9.42 -13.20
C ALA A 128 -2.55 -10.81 -12.56
N GLU A 129 -1.45 -11.53 -12.35
CA GLU A 129 -1.48 -12.90 -11.80
C GLU A 129 -2.03 -12.93 -10.36
N GLU A 130 -1.80 -11.87 -9.59
CA GLU A 130 -2.31 -11.67 -8.23
C GLU A 130 -3.85 -11.70 -8.17
N LEU A 131 -4.49 -11.30 -9.27
CA LEU A 131 -5.95 -11.19 -9.39
C LEU A 131 -6.59 -12.40 -10.05
N LYS A 132 -5.82 -13.43 -10.36
CA LYS A 132 -6.32 -14.63 -11.02
C LYS A 132 -7.44 -15.29 -10.24
N GLY A 133 -8.58 -15.53 -10.92
CA GLY A 133 -9.77 -16.11 -10.31
C GLY A 133 -10.54 -15.16 -9.39
N ILE A 134 -10.24 -13.86 -9.42
CA ILE A 134 -11.11 -12.83 -8.87
C ILE A 134 -12.22 -12.55 -9.89
N GLU A 135 -13.45 -12.65 -9.43
CA GLU A 135 -14.64 -12.30 -10.19
C GLU A 135 -15.08 -10.86 -9.86
N ASN A 136 -16.04 -10.32 -10.59
CA ASN A 136 -16.63 -8.99 -10.36
C ASN A 136 -15.67 -7.79 -10.52
N ILE A 137 -14.56 -7.96 -11.26
CA ILE A 137 -13.68 -6.84 -11.60
C ILE A 137 -14.36 -5.95 -12.64
N VAL A 138 -14.39 -4.65 -12.36
CA VAL A 138 -14.86 -3.58 -13.24
C VAL A 138 -13.64 -2.80 -13.72
N PRO A 139 -13.21 -2.98 -14.98
CA PRO A 139 -12.07 -2.25 -15.53
C PRO A 139 -12.37 -0.75 -15.63
N VAL A 140 -11.57 0.09 -14.98
CA VAL A 140 -11.66 1.54 -15.04
C VAL A 140 -10.79 2.06 -16.17
N GLN A 141 -11.40 2.84 -17.10
CA GLN A 141 -10.74 3.39 -18.30
C GLN A 141 -10.37 4.87 -18.15
N PHE A 142 -10.73 5.51 -17.04
CA PHE A 142 -10.47 6.92 -16.74
C PHE A 142 -10.97 7.89 -17.83
N THR A 143 -12.22 7.74 -18.23
CA THR A 143 -12.80 8.46 -19.38
C THR A 143 -13.48 9.77 -19.03
N ASP A 144 -13.52 10.18 -17.75
CA ASP A 144 -14.20 11.39 -17.31
C ASP A 144 -13.34 12.66 -17.46
N GLY A 145 -12.11 12.50 -18.01
CA GLY A 145 -11.19 13.60 -18.26
C GLY A 145 -10.38 14.00 -17.03
N ALA A 146 -9.94 15.26 -17.01
CA ALA A 146 -9.07 15.73 -15.94
C ALA A 146 -9.86 15.97 -14.64
N TYR A 147 -9.25 15.55 -13.53
CA TYR A 147 -9.66 15.90 -12.18
C TYR A 147 -8.50 16.64 -11.51
N HIS A 148 -8.64 17.94 -11.46
CA HIS A 148 -7.61 18.86 -10.96
C HIS A 148 -6.25 18.65 -11.66
N GLU A 149 -5.18 18.32 -10.93
CA GLU A 149 -3.83 18.09 -11.47
C GLU A 149 -3.67 16.74 -12.18
N PHE A 150 -4.64 15.86 -12.06
CA PHE A 150 -4.62 14.53 -12.71
C PHE A 150 -5.37 14.61 -14.05
N PRO A 151 -4.72 14.31 -15.18
CA PRO A 151 -5.34 14.46 -16.52
C PRO A 151 -6.38 13.40 -16.82
N GLU A 152 -6.33 12.24 -16.12
CA GLU A 152 -7.19 11.09 -16.35
C GLU A 152 -7.87 10.67 -15.04
N SER A 153 -9.20 10.68 -15.05
CA SER A 153 -10.01 10.34 -13.88
C SER A 153 -11.25 9.54 -14.22
N GLN A 154 -11.80 8.91 -13.19
CA GLN A 154 -13.11 8.29 -13.20
C GLN A 154 -13.87 8.68 -11.94
N LYS A 155 -15.03 9.30 -12.11
CA LYS A 155 -15.97 9.55 -11.02
C LYS A 155 -16.65 8.23 -10.64
N ILE A 156 -16.44 7.78 -9.43
CA ILE A 156 -17.08 6.56 -8.90
C ILE A 156 -18.48 6.88 -8.38
N ARG A 157 -18.59 8.02 -7.71
CA ARG A 157 -19.86 8.65 -7.27
C ARG A 157 -19.58 10.12 -6.93
N ASP A 158 -20.64 10.85 -6.53
CA ASP A 158 -20.47 12.22 -6.03
C ASP A 158 -19.53 12.25 -4.82
N GLY A 159 -18.47 13.04 -4.93
CA GLY A 159 -17.45 13.20 -3.91
C GLY A 159 -16.44 12.04 -3.82
N VAL A 160 -16.46 11.04 -4.71
CA VAL A 160 -15.44 9.96 -4.74
C VAL A 160 -14.93 9.76 -6.15
N TYR A 161 -13.65 9.97 -6.35
CA TYR A 161 -12.97 9.89 -7.63
C TYR A 161 -11.79 8.92 -7.57
N MET A 162 -11.54 8.26 -8.66
CA MET A 162 -10.35 7.47 -8.92
C MET A 162 -9.54 8.19 -9.98
N VAL A 163 -8.26 8.46 -9.74
CA VAL A 163 -7.36 9.13 -10.67
C VAL A 163 -6.19 8.22 -11.03
N LYS A 164 -5.78 8.27 -12.30
CA LYS A 164 -4.66 7.48 -12.78
C LYS A 164 -3.35 8.05 -12.26
N ALA A 165 -2.54 7.20 -11.62
CA ALA A 165 -1.34 7.58 -10.89
C ALA A 165 -0.24 6.53 -11.04
N LYS A 166 0.19 6.28 -12.28
CA LYS A 166 1.21 5.28 -12.63
C LYS A 166 2.55 5.54 -11.97
N GLY A 167 3.34 4.49 -11.89
CA GLY A 167 4.74 4.54 -11.48
C GLY A 167 5.10 3.42 -10.53
N HIS A 168 4.47 3.36 -9.35
CA HIS A 168 4.63 2.23 -8.43
C HIS A 168 4.27 0.91 -9.13
N THR A 169 3.10 0.85 -9.73
CA THR A 169 2.76 -0.10 -10.78
C THR A 169 2.25 0.62 -12.02
N ASN A 170 2.16 -0.08 -13.16
CA ASN A 170 1.66 0.51 -14.41
C ASN A 170 0.18 0.86 -14.37
N GLY A 171 -0.59 0.24 -13.48
CA GLY A 171 -2.00 0.53 -13.28
C GLY A 171 -2.33 1.22 -11.96
N ASN A 172 -1.32 1.69 -11.22
CA ASN A 172 -1.57 2.34 -9.93
C ASN A 172 -2.52 3.54 -10.08
N SER A 173 -3.37 3.70 -9.08
CA SER A 173 -4.41 4.73 -9.00
C SER A 173 -4.47 5.31 -7.60
N ILE A 174 -4.95 6.55 -7.48
CA ILE A 174 -5.26 7.20 -6.21
C ILE A 174 -6.78 7.36 -6.10
N ILE A 175 -7.32 7.14 -4.92
CA ILE A 175 -8.70 7.45 -4.61
C ILE A 175 -8.75 8.77 -3.84
N ILE A 176 -9.58 9.70 -4.31
CA ILE A 176 -9.79 10.99 -3.66
C ILE A 176 -11.25 11.08 -3.24
N ALA A 177 -11.47 11.27 -1.93
CA ALA A 177 -12.78 11.54 -1.37
C ALA A 177 -12.89 13.00 -0.94
N GLU A 178 -13.99 13.66 -1.32
CA GLU A 178 -14.28 15.06 -0.98
C GLU A 178 -15.36 15.12 0.10
N ASP A 179 -15.07 15.72 1.23
CA ASP A 179 -16.04 15.91 2.30
C ASP A 179 -15.76 17.20 3.08
N ASP A 180 -16.76 18.02 3.28
CA ASP A 180 -16.70 19.25 4.10
C ASP A 180 -15.52 20.18 3.73
N GLY A 181 -15.24 20.32 2.43
CA GLY A 181 -14.16 21.16 1.91
C GLY A 181 -12.75 20.58 2.04
N LEU A 182 -12.60 19.37 2.54
CA LEU A 182 -11.34 18.62 2.61
C LEU A 182 -11.27 17.58 1.49
N PHE A 183 -10.05 17.29 1.06
CA PHE A 183 -9.72 16.23 0.11
C PHE A 183 -8.96 15.13 0.84
N TYR A 184 -9.54 13.95 0.95
CA TYR A 184 -8.90 12.79 1.55
C TYR A 184 -8.24 11.99 0.41
N MET A 185 -6.91 12.02 0.36
CA MET A 185 -6.13 11.32 -0.66
C MET A 185 -5.69 9.95 -0.15
N LEU A 186 -6.41 8.91 -0.54
CA LEU A 186 -6.14 7.50 -0.21
C LEU A 186 -5.25 6.96 -1.33
N HIS A 187 -3.92 7.07 -1.16
CA HIS A 187 -3.00 7.05 -2.28
C HIS A 187 -2.29 5.70 -2.52
N GLY A 188 -2.62 4.65 -1.71
CA GLY A 188 -1.89 3.38 -1.81
C GLY A 188 -0.39 3.59 -1.58
N ASP A 189 0.43 3.31 -2.58
CA ASP A 189 1.89 3.24 -2.51
C ASP A 189 2.63 4.34 -3.27
N ILE A 190 2.04 5.54 -3.38
CA ILE A 190 2.75 6.69 -3.95
C ILE A 190 3.97 7.04 -3.09
N THR A 191 3.82 6.97 -1.77
CA THR A 191 4.90 7.05 -0.79
C THR A 191 4.70 6.01 0.31
N TYR A 192 5.80 5.50 0.85
CA TYR A 192 5.78 4.60 2.01
C TYR A 192 5.78 5.36 3.34
N VAL A 193 6.20 6.63 3.31
CA VAL A 193 6.27 7.52 4.48
C VAL A 193 5.95 8.95 4.04
N ASP A 194 5.35 9.76 4.90
CA ASP A 194 5.00 11.16 4.58
C ASP A 194 6.24 12.01 4.32
N GLU A 195 7.38 11.67 4.94
CA GLU A 195 8.67 12.35 4.72
C GLU A 195 9.11 12.31 3.26
N ALA A 196 8.76 11.25 2.51
CA ALA A 196 9.05 11.16 1.08
C ALA A 196 8.26 12.20 0.28
N LEU A 197 7.00 12.47 0.66
CA LEU A 197 6.21 13.55 0.06
C LEU A 197 6.82 14.92 0.36
N TYR A 198 7.18 15.20 1.63
CA TYR A 198 7.79 16.46 2.03
C TYR A 198 9.11 16.71 1.31
N GLN A 199 9.98 15.73 1.25
CA GLN A 199 11.31 15.84 0.65
C GLN A 199 11.33 15.61 -0.87
N ASN A 200 10.16 15.34 -1.47
CA ASN A 200 10.01 15.09 -2.91
C ASN A 200 10.87 13.90 -3.39
N LYS A 201 10.84 12.80 -2.65
CA LYS A 201 11.62 11.59 -2.92
C LYS A 201 10.72 10.45 -3.36
N LEU A 202 11.27 9.55 -4.18
CA LEU A 202 10.62 8.32 -4.61
C LEU A 202 11.21 7.11 -3.88
N SER A 203 10.37 6.14 -3.57
CA SER A 203 10.82 4.84 -3.06
C SER A 203 11.54 4.04 -4.14
N VAL A 204 12.26 3.01 -3.73
CA VAL A 204 12.91 2.08 -4.68
C VAL A 204 11.94 1.13 -5.38
N VAL A 205 10.66 1.15 -5.01
CA VAL A 205 9.63 0.27 -5.58
C VAL A 205 8.84 1.01 -6.65
N PHE A 206 9.13 0.71 -7.91
CA PHE A 206 8.42 1.23 -9.08
C PHE A 206 8.56 0.27 -10.27
N GLU A 207 7.55 0.25 -11.13
CA GLU A 207 7.61 -0.38 -12.44
C GLU A 207 8.08 0.62 -13.52
N ASP A 208 7.75 1.91 -13.33
CA ASP A 208 8.16 3.01 -14.21
C ASP A 208 8.56 4.24 -13.40
N LEU A 209 9.87 4.53 -13.38
CA LEU A 209 10.44 5.65 -12.61
C LEU A 209 9.96 7.01 -13.14
N ALA A 210 9.87 7.18 -14.46
CA ALA A 210 9.46 8.46 -15.05
C ALA A 210 7.99 8.75 -14.71
N ALA A 211 7.13 7.75 -14.83
CA ALA A 211 5.73 7.86 -14.45
C ALA A 211 5.56 8.10 -12.92
N ALA A 212 6.38 7.45 -12.08
CA ALA A 212 6.38 7.68 -10.63
C ALA A 212 6.74 9.14 -10.30
N ARG A 213 7.74 9.71 -10.98
CA ARG A 213 8.13 11.12 -10.82
C ARG A 213 6.99 12.04 -11.23
N GLU A 214 6.39 11.82 -12.40
CA GLU A 214 5.26 12.62 -12.88
C GLU A 214 4.07 12.56 -11.91
N THR A 215 3.76 11.37 -11.39
CA THR A 215 2.70 11.17 -10.38
C THR A 215 3.02 11.95 -9.10
N MET A 216 4.24 11.86 -8.58
CA MET A 216 4.65 12.61 -7.39
C MET A 216 4.52 14.12 -7.59
N ASP A 217 4.91 14.64 -8.75
CA ASP A 217 4.81 16.07 -9.06
C ASP A 217 3.34 16.53 -9.07
N ARG A 218 2.43 15.72 -9.64
CA ARG A 218 0.98 15.96 -9.60
C ARG A 218 0.39 15.92 -8.20
N VAL A 219 0.78 14.91 -7.39
CA VAL A 219 0.37 14.79 -5.99
C VAL A 219 0.80 16.02 -5.20
N ARG A 220 2.06 16.44 -5.34
CA ARG A 220 2.57 17.64 -4.66
C ARG A 220 1.90 18.93 -5.10
N ALA A 221 1.59 19.05 -6.39
CA ALA A 221 0.83 20.20 -6.91
C ALA A 221 -0.61 20.21 -6.36
N PHE A 222 -1.26 19.04 -6.30
CA PHE A 222 -2.59 18.89 -5.71
C PHE A 222 -2.62 19.31 -4.24
N VAL A 223 -1.68 18.80 -3.44
CA VAL A 223 -1.57 19.12 -2.01
C VAL A 223 -1.32 20.61 -1.77
N ARG A 224 -0.52 21.27 -2.61
CA ARG A 224 -0.29 22.74 -2.51
C ARG A 224 -1.52 23.57 -2.79
N ASN A 225 -2.38 23.08 -3.68
CA ASN A 225 -3.51 23.86 -4.17
C ASN A 225 -4.81 23.57 -3.40
N ARG A 226 -4.84 22.50 -2.56
CA ARG A 226 -6.07 22.01 -1.89
C ARG A 226 -5.79 21.51 -0.48
N PRO A 227 -6.74 21.76 0.45
CA PRO A 227 -6.65 21.25 1.81
C PRO A 227 -6.77 19.72 1.81
N THR A 228 -5.63 19.03 1.75
CA THR A 228 -5.54 17.58 1.57
C THR A 228 -5.15 16.87 2.84
N VAL A 229 -5.93 15.89 3.26
CA VAL A 229 -5.58 14.88 4.26
C VAL A 229 -4.90 13.73 3.54
N TYR A 230 -3.61 13.53 3.78
CA TYR A 230 -2.81 12.54 3.08
C TYR A 230 -2.84 11.20 3.83
N CYS A 231 -3.35 10.17 3.19
CA CYS A 231 -3.68 8.88 3.80
C CYS A 231 -2.95 7.73 3.09
N GLY A 232 -1.74 7.42 3.55
CA GLY A 232 -0.92 6.33 3.03
C GLY A 232 -1.25 4.98 3.67
N THR A 233 -0.93 3.90 2.98
CA THR A 233 -1.14 2.52 3.44
C THR A 233 -0.04 2.06 4.40
N HIS A 234 1.19 2.53 4.21
CA HIS A 234 2.39 1.96 4.81
C HIS A 234 2.93 2.69 6.04
N THR A 235 2.32 3.79 6.44
CA THR A 235 2.79 4.58 7.59
C THR A 235 1.64 4.91 8.55
N PRO A 236 1.85 4.87 9.87
CA PRO A 236 0.83 5.28 10.84
C PRO A 236 0.39 6.74 10.65
N GLN A 237 1.23 7.59 10.05
CA GLN A 237 0.85 8.96 9.70
C GLN A 237 -0.42 9.00 8.84
N GLY A 238 -0.64 8.01 7.95
CA GLY A 238 -1.84 7.94 7.11
C GLY A 238 -3.15 7.94 7.92
N TYR A 239 -3.26 7.09 8.93
CA TYR A 239 -4.46 7.08 9.78
C TYR A 239 -4.44 8.17 10.87
N GLU A 240 -3.27 8.60 11.33
CA GLU A 240 -3.13 9.73 12.27
C GLU A 240 -3.58 11.05 11.60
N ASN A 241 -3.22 11.27 10.33
CA ASN A 241 -3.70 12.40 9.54
C ASN A 241 -5.23 12.34 9.37
N LEU A 242 -5.77 11.16 9.04
CA LEU A 242 -7.21 10.95 8.88
C LEU A 242 -7.98 11.27 10.17
N GLU A 243 -7.56 10.69 11.30
CA GLU A 243 -8.22 10.85 12.61
C GLU A 243 -8.18 12.30 13.09
N ALA A 244 -7.06 13.00 12.85
CA ALA A 244 -6.88 14.41 13.20
C ALA A 244 -7.44 15.38 12.15
N LYS A 245 -7.91 14.89 10.99
CA LYS A 245 -8.22 15.72 9.81
C LYS A 245 -7.09 16.68 9.48
N ARG A 246 -5.85 16.20 9.60
CA ARG A 246 -4.64 17.01 9.42
C ARG A 246 -4.43 17.29 7.93
N VAL A 247 -4.49 18.55 7.58
CA VAL A 247 -4.12 19.01 6.24
C VAL A 247 -2.60 19.02 6.11
N ILE A 248 -2.08 18.39 5.08
CA ILE A 248 -0.66 18.40 4.74
C ILE A 248 -0.26 19.80 4.27
N ASP A 249 0.86 20.30 4.83
CA ASP A 249 1.52 21.51 4.39
C ASP A 249 2.97 21.19 4.00
N LEU A 250 3.29 21.28 2.72
CA LEU A 250 4.63 20.94 2.20
C LEU A 250 5.73 21.92 2.65
N ASP A 251 5.34 23.11 3.07
CA ASP A 251 6.28 24.16 3.52
C ASP A 251 6.46 24.15 5.05
N SER A 252 5.59 23.39 5.76
CA SER A 252 5.65 23.19 7.21
C SER A 252 5.45 21.71 7.54
N PRO A 253 6.45 20.84 7.25
CA PRO A 253 6.35 19.41 7.47
C PRO A 253 6.11 19.08 8.95
N ALA A 254 5.31 18.05 9.20
CA ALA A 254 5.17 17.49 10.53
C ALA A 254 6.52 16.95 11.03
N GLU A 255 6.70 16.96 12.36
CA GLU A 255 7.91 16.39 12.97
C GLU A 255 8.02 14.89 12.63
N THR A 256 9.20 14.50 12.15
CA THR A 256 9.51 13.09 11.91
C THR A 256 9.71 12.36 13.23
N ILE A 257 8.89 11.33 13.47
CA ILE A 257 9.07 10.42 14.61
C ILE A 257 9.79 9.18 14.06
N PRO A 258 11.05 8.92 14.46
CA PRO A 258 11.77 7.75 13.99
C PRO A 258 11.11 6.46 14.49
N ALA A 259 11.30 5.36 13.75
CA ALA A 259 10.87 4.05 14.19
C ALA A 259 11.78 3.57 15.33
N GLU A 260 11.18 3.16 16.44
CA GLU A 260 11.89 2.43 17.50
C GLU A 260 11.84 0.94 17.18
N VAL A 261 12.97 0.36 16.77
CA VAL A 261 13.05 -1.06 16.40
C VAL A 261 13.88 -1.81 17.41
N ASN A 262 13.28 -2.83 18.01
CA ASN A 262 13.99 -3.77 18.88
C ASN A 262 14.13 -5.11 18.16
N PHE A 263 15.31 -5.41 17.68
CA PHE A 263 15.64 -6.68 17.02
C PHE A 263 15.96 -7.82 18.00
N SER A 264 16.07 -7.57 19.32
CA SER A 264 16.34 -8.59 20.32
C SER A 264 15.14 -9.55 20.44
N GLY A 265 15.39 -10.83 20.18
CA GLY A 265 14.36 -11.88 20.19
C GLY A 265 13.70 -12.17 18.83
N LEU A 266 14.12 -11.49 17.76
CA LEU A 266 13.73 -11.78 16.39
C LEU A 266 14.77 -12.75 15.78
N GLU A 267 14.74 -14.04 16.17
CA GLU A 267 15.58 -15.04 15.52
C GLU A 267 15.07 -15.32 14.10
N SER A 268 15.97 -15.25 13.13
CA SER A 268 15.68 -15.64 11.74
C SER A 268 15.23 -17.10 11.71
N THR A 269 14.06 -17.35 11.16
CA THR A 269 13.53 -18.73 10.99
C THR A 269 14.15 -19.45 9.81
N GLY A 270 15.05 -18.83 9.05
CA GLY A 270 15.53 -19.33 7.77
C GLY A 270 14.45 -19.32 6.67
N LYS A 271 13.28 -18.76 6.95
CA LYS A 271 12.19 -18.63 5.99
C LYS A 271 12.38 -17.40 5.09
N TYR A 272 11.81 -17.46 3.90
CA TYR A 272 11.81 -16.37 2.94
C TYR A 272 10.40 -16.12 2.40
N VAL A 273 10.02 -14.87 2.24
CA VAL A 273 8.68 -14.48 1.75
C VAL A 273 8.79 -13.78 0.40
N CYS A 274 8.01 -14.25 -0.56
CA CYS A 274 7.88 -13.58 -1.85
C CYS A 274 7.18 -12.23 -1.67
N SER A 275 7.88 -11.13 -1.98
CA SER A 275 7.36 -9.76 -1.88
C SER A 275 6.19 -9.46 -2.82
N VAL A 276 5.95 -10.33 -3.82
CA VAL A 276 4.90 -10.14 -4.82
C VAL A 276 3.59 -10.85 -4.44
N CYS A 277 3.67 -12.05 -3.86
CA CYS A 277 2.45 -12.85 -3.62
C CYS A 277 2.32 -13.40 -2.20
N GLY A 278 3.25 -13.09 -1.30
CA GLY A 278 3.24 -13.56 0.08
C GLY A 278 3.51 -15.07 0.25
N TYR A 279 3.98 -15.78 -0.81
CA TYR A 279 4.37 -17.17 -0.65
C TYR A 279 5.56 -17.27 0.30
N VAL A 280 5.45 -18.13 1.32
CA VAL A 280 6.51 -18.39 2.29
C VAL A 280 7.27 -19.65 1.88
N TYR A 281 8.57 -19.51 1.67
CA TYR A 281 9.49 -20.64 1.60
C TYR A 281 9.94 -20.97 3.01
N ASP A 282 9.59 -22.17 3.49
CA ASP A 282 10.02 -22.69 4.78
C ASP A 282 10.98 -23.87 4.54
N PRO A 283 12.25 -23.79 4.93
CA PRO A 283 13.18 -24.92 4.82
C PRO A 283 12.65 -26.22 5.44
N ALA A 284 11.85 -26.14 6.50
CA ALA A 284 11.27 -27.30 7.15
C ALA A 284 10.26 -28.07 6.25
N GLU A 285 9.64 -27.39 5.31
CA GLU A 285 8.72 -27.97 4.32
C GLU A 285 9.43 -28.41 3.02
N HIS A 286 10.75 -28.19 2.95
CA HIS A 286 11.59 -28.44 1.79
C HIS A 286 12.84 -29.26 2.14
N ASP A 287 12.67 -30.33 2.93
CA ASP A 287 13.72 -31.26 3.35
C ASP A 287 14.92 -30.56 4.01
N GLY A 288 14.71 -29.43 4.67
CA GLY A 288 15.77 -28.66 5.34
C GLY A 288 16.66 -27.84 4.38
N THR A 289 16.34 -27.77 3.10
CA THR A 289 17.10 -26.98 2.13
C THR A 289 16.99 -25.50 2.47
N ALA A 290 18.11 -24.81 2.68
CA ALA A 290 18.08 -23.35 2.87
C ALA A 290 17.69 -22.64 1.58
N PHE A 291 17.00 -21.50 1.71
CA PHE A 291 16.56 -20.71 0.52
C PHE A 291 17.75 -20.26 -0.34
N GLU A 292 18.86 -19.94 0.30
CA GLU A 292 20.11 -19.55 -0.33
C GLU A 292 20.67 -20.64 -1.23
N ASP A 293 20.48 -21.91 -0.86
CA ASP A 293 20.98 -23.10 -1.56
C ASP A 293 20.09 -23.52 -2.75
N LEU A 294 18.94 -22.85 -2.95
CA LEU A 294 18.10 -23.11 -4.12
C LEU A 294 18.82 -22.69 -5.41
N PRO A 295 18.58 -23.38 -6.54
CA PRO A 295 19.14 -23.00 -7.83
C PRO A 295 18.85 -21.53 -8.19
N ASP A 296 19.77 -20.87 -8.90
CA ASP A 296 19.62 -19.47 -9.31
C ASP A 296 18.40 -19.23 -10.21
N ASP A 297 17.99 -20.23 -10.96
CA ASP A 297 16.81 -20.18 -11.83
C ASP A 297 15.50 -20.58 -11.13
N TRP A 298 15.55 -20.88 -9.79
CA TRP A 298 14.36 -21.19 -9.02
C TRP A 298 13.39 -20.03 -9.01
N LYS A 299 12.10 -20.38 -9.09
CA LYS A 299 11.01 -19.39 -9.14
C LYS A 299 9.96 -19.71 -8.10
N CYS A 300 9.35 -18.68 -7.59
CA CYS A 300 8.21 -18.79 -6.70
C CYS A 300 7.16 -19.76 -7.26
N PRO A 301 6.78 -20.82 -6.54
CA PRO A 301 5.81 -21.80 -7.01
C PRO A 301 4.42 -21.19 -7.20
N ARG A 302 4.12 -20.08 -6.50
CA ARG A 302 2.82 -19.43 -6.55
C ARG A 302 2.69 -18.41 -7.69
N CYS A 303 3.69 -17.52 -7.87
CA CYS A 303 3.61 -16.42 -8.84
C CYS A 303 4.73 -16.39 -9.87
N ARG A 304 5.64 -17.39 -9.88
CA ARG A 304 6.76 -17.55 -10.83
C ARG A 304 7.80 -16.44 -10.76
N GLN A 305 7.76 -15.57 -9.77
CA GLN A 305 8.80 -14.55 -9.58
C GLN A 305 10.13 -15.18 -9.17
N PRO A 306 11.27 -14.58 -9.59
CA PRO A 306 12.59 -15.11 -9.29
C PRO A 306 12.99 -14.90 -7.81
N LYS A 307 14.09 -15.55 -7.39
CA LYS A 307 14.61 -15.52 -6.01
C LYS A 307 14.79 -14.10 -5.46
N GLU A 308 15.19 -13.15 -6.29
CA GLU A 308 15.45 -11.75 -5.92
C GLU A 308 14.19 -11.01 -5.41
N LYS A 309 13.01 -11.60 -5.61
CA LYS A 309 11.74 -11.10 -5.08
C LYS A 309 11.38 -11.65 -3.70
N PHE A 310 12.29 -12.41 -3.10
CA PHE A 310 12.07 -12.96 -1.77
C PHE A 310 12.88 -12.20 -0.72
N ASN A 311 12.23 -11.89 0.38
CA ASN A 311 12.83 -11.28 1.57
C ASN A 311 12.92 -12.33 2.67
N LYS A 312 13.94 -12.25 3.49
CA LYS A 312 14.11 -13.10 4.66
C LYS A 312 13.00 -12.79 5.68
N ALA A 313 12.36 -13.82 6.22
CA ALA A 313 11.26 -13.71 7.19
C ALA A 313 11.75 -13.99 8.62
#